data_c6cd0e3a4c137bbc5000f44c9c750438
#
_entry.id   c6cd0e3a4c137bbc5000f44c9c750438
#
_cell.length_a   1.000
_cell.length_b   1.000
_cell.length_c   1.000
_cell.angle_alpha   90.00
_cell.angle_beta   90.00
_cell.angle_gamma   90.00
#
_symmetry.space_group_name_H-M   'P 1'
#
loop_
_entity.id
_entity.type
_entity.pdbx_description
1 polymer ?
#
loop_
_entity_poly.entity_id
_entity_poly.type
_entity_poly.pdbx_seq_one_letter_code
_entity_poly.pdbx_strand_id
1 'polypeptide(L)'
;MEYNYQILIEYDGTNFVGWQYQKNGISVQEILQKKLEKFLHKKIKMIGSGRTDAGVHANSQSANFLIDRKIEDKKTFLNSINFFLKKYSVSVIDIRKKKLNFHSRYDAKRRIYIYKIINRHSSLALNKNRAWLIKKKLDINLLKKGAKILEGKHDYSTFRSSSCSAKSPIK
;
A
#
# COMPACT_ATOMS: atom_id res chain seq x y z
N MET A 1 3.37 14.46 -25.75
CA MET A 1 4.15 14.85 -24.55
C MET A 1 3.70 13.95 -23.39
N GLU A 2 4.63 13.31 -22.64
CA GLU A 2 4.26 12.44 -21.53
C GLU A 2 4.20 13.21 -20.21
N TYR A 3 3.31 12.77 -19.34
CA TYR A 3 3.12 13.31 -18.00
C TYR A 3 3.19 12.17 -16.97
N ASN A 4 3.97 12.36 -15.90
CA ASN A 4 4.05 11.42 -14.80
C ASN A 4 3.17 11.90 -13.65
N TYR A 5 2.25 11.03 -13.21
CA TYR A 5 1.36 11.34 -12.09
C TYR A 5 1.58 10.37 -10.94
N GLN A 6 1.79 10.93 -9.75
CA GLN A 6 1.73 10.20 -8.50
C GLN A 6 0.30 10.23 -7.99
N ILE A 7 -0.21 9.08 -7.56
CA ILE A 7 -1.45 8.96 -6.80
C ILE A 7 -1.18 8.42 -5.40
N LEU A 8 -1.96 8.87 -4.42
CA LEU A 8 -2.04 8.31 -3.08
C LEU A 8 -3.32 7.50 -2.98
N ILE A 9 -3.23 6.30 -2.42
CA ILE A 9 -4.28 5.30 -2.49
C ILE A 9 -4.55 4.76 -1.09
N GLU A 10 -5.82 4.77 -0.70
CA GLU A 10 -6.34 4.07 0.47
C GLU A 10 -7.05 2.79 0.01
N TYR A 11 -6.90 1.70 0.75
CA TYR A 11 -7.65 0.47 0.49
C TYR A 11 -7.81 -0.42 1.71
N ASP A 12 -8.95 -1.09 1.77
CA ASP A 12 -9.16 -2.25 2.64
C ASP A 12 -8.68 -3.51 1.91
N GLY A 13 -7.59 -4.11 2.42
CA GLY A 13 -6.92 -5.25 1.80
C GLY A 13 -7.62 -6.59 1.99
N THR A 14 -8.69 -6.67 2.80
CA THR A 14 -9.32 -7.93 3.22
C THR A 14 -9.62 -8.89 2.07
N ASN A 15 -10.08 -8.36 0.93
CA ASN A 15 -10.49 -9.16 -0.22
C ASN A 15 -9.44 -9.19 -1.34
N PHE A 16 -8.22 -8.75 -1.07
CA PHE A 16 -7.14 -8.72 -2.04
C PHE A 16 -6.03 -9.70 -1.71
N VAL A 17 -5.45 -10.32 -2.74
CA VAL A 17 -4.24 -11.16 -2.61
C VAL A 17 -2.97 -10.33 -2.39
N GLY A 18 -3.12 -9.05 -2.11
CA GLY A 18 -2.08 -8.06 -1.88
C GLY A 18 -2.05 -6.96 -2.94
N TRP A 19 -0.97 -6.17 -2.92
CA TRP A 19 -0.80 -5.07 -3.85
C TRP A 19 -0.54 -5.53 -5.29
N GLN A 20 0.47 -6.39 -5.48
CA GLN A 20 0.96 -6.74 -6.82
C GLN A 20 0.05 -7.75 -7.52
N TYR A 21 -0.09 -7.60 -8.85
CA TYR A 21 -0.78 -8.57 -9.69
C TYR A 21 -0.26 -10.00 -9.45
N GLN A 22 -1.18 -10.92 -9.28
CA GLN A 22 -0.94 -12.36 -9.11
C GLN A 22 -2.04 -13.15 -9.83
N LYS A 23 -1.71 -14.36 -10.27
CA LYS A 23 -2.68 -15.23 -10.99
C LYS A 23 -3.75 -15.84 -10.08
N ASN A 24 -3.49 -15.92 -8.77
CA ASN A 24 -4.31 -16.63 -7.78
C ASN A 24 -5.40 -15.76 -7.13
N GLY A 25 -5.63 -14.55 -7.63
CA GLY A 25 -6.70 -13.70 -7.11
C GLY A 25 -6.57 -12.24 -7.54
N ILE A 26 -7.51 -11.43 -7.06
CA ILE A 26 -7.60 -10.01 -7.42
C ILE A 26 -6.62 -9.19 -6.56
N SER A 27 -5.78 -8.38 -7.19
CA SER A 27 -4.85 -7.46 -6.53
C SER A 27 -5.30 -6.00 -6.62
N VAL A 28 -4.82 -5.17 -5.68
CA VAL A 28 -5.12 -3.72 -5.67
C VAL A 28 -4.59 -3.05 -6.94
N GLN A 29 -3.35 -3.37 -7.34
CA GLN A 29 -2.72 -2.83 -8.55
C GLN A 29 -3.53 -3.16 -9.80
N GLU A 30 -4.01 -4.39 -9.93
CA GLU A 30 -4.80 -4.84 -11.09
C GLU A 30 -6.10 -4.04 -11.23
N ILE A 31 -6.85 -3.89 -10.11
CA ILE A 31 -8.09 -3.11 -10.14
C ILE A 31 -7.83 -1.66 -10.52
N LEU A 32 -6.84 -1.03 -9.91
CA LEU A 32 -6.47 0.35 -10.22
C LEU A 32 -6.09 0.52 -11.68
N GLN A 33 -5.22 -0.35 -12.22
CA GLN A 33 -4.82 -0.30 -13.63
C GLN A 33 -6.01 -0.45 -14.56
N LYS A 34 -6.84 -1.49 -14.37
CA LYS A 34 -8.03 -1.73 -15.20
C LYS A 34 -9.00 -0.55 -15.17
N LYS A 35 -9.20 0.10 -14.00
CA LYS A 35 -10.12 1.25 -13.90
C LYS A 35 -9.53 2.52 -14.48
N LEU A 36 -8.24 2.78 -14.29
CA LEU A 36 -7.54 3.88 -14.94
C LEU A 36 -7.51 3.69 -16.47
N GLU A 37 -7.22 2.50 -16.95
CA GLU A 37 -7.24 2.17 -18.40
C GLU A 37 -8.61 2.42 -19.02
N LYS A 38 -9.68 1.97 -18.33
CA LYS A 38 -11.06 2.21 -18.76
C LYS A 38 -11.39 3.72 -18.80
N PHE A 39 -11.00 4.46 -17.76
CA PHE A 39 -11.28 5.89 -17.66
C PHE A 39 -10.45 6.74 -18.62
N LEU A 40 -9.19 6.38 -18.80
CA LEU A 40 -8.24 7.13 -19.64
C LEU A 40 -8.20 6.65 -21.10
N HIS A 41 -8.89 5.56 -21.41
CA HIS A 41 -8.88 4.89 -22.74
C HIS A 41 -7.46 4.58 -23.25
N LYS A 42 -6.56 4.22 -22.33
CA LYS A 42 -5.16 3.93 -22.62
C LYS A 42 -4.59 2.88 -21.66
N LYS A 43 -3.67 2.05 -22.16
CA LYS A 43 -2.90 1.12 -21.34
C LYS A 43 -2.04 1.87 -20.32
N ILE A 44 -2.11 1.47 -19.06
CA ILE A 44 -1.44 2.10 -17.94
C ILE A 44 -0.49 1.09 -17.28
N LYS A 45 0.78 1.44 -17.16
CA LYS A 45 1.74 0.72 -16.33
C LYS A 45 1.88 1.47 -15.01
N MET A 46 1.45 0.84 -13.93
CA MET A 46 1.51 1.43 -12.59
C MET A 46 2.70 0.91 -11.79
N ILE A 47 3.38 1.80 -11.09
CA ILE A 47 4.52 1.50 -10.22
C ILE A 47 4.16 1.90 -8.79
N GLY A 48 4.02 0.90 -7.90
CA GLY A 48 3.77 1.13 -6.47
C GLY A 48 5.06 1.37 -5.68
N SER A 49 4.96 2.13 -4.58
CA SER A 49 6.10 2.43 -3.69
C SER A 49 6.58 1.20 -2.90
N GLY A 50 5.71 0.25 -2.67
CA GLY A 50 5.99 -1.00 -1.97
C GLY A 50 4.92 -2.04 -2.26
N ARG A 51 5.20 -3.28 -1.89
CA ARG A 51 4.22 -4.37 -1.92
C ARG A 51 3.59 -4.49 -0.55
N THR A 52 2.32 -4.84 -0.51
CA THR A 52 1.63 -5.32 0.67
C THR A 52 1.16 -6.75 0.42
N ASP A 53 1.21 -7.57 1.44
CA ASP A 53 0.75 -8.96 1.38
C ASP A 53 -0.79 -9.05 1.41
N ALA A 54 -1.32 -10.26 1.21
CA ALA A 54 -2.76 -10.51 1.25
C ALA A 54 -3.38 -10.02 2.56
N GLY A 55 -4.52 -9.36 2.47
CA GLY A 55 -5.26 -8.83 3.63
C GLY A 55 -4.70 -7.54 4.24
N VAL A 56 -3.52 -7.06 3.84
CA VAL A 56 -2.92 -5.83 4.39
C VAL A 56 -3.62 -4.60 3.81
N HIS A 57 -4.05 -3.71 4.69
CA HIS A 57 -4.67 -2.42 4.33
C HIS A 57 -3.60 -1.35 4.08
N ALA A 58 -4.00 -0.25 3.46
CA ALA A 58 -3.17 0.94 3.38
C ALA A 58 -3.99 2.21 3.56
N ASN A 59 -3.44 3.16 4.32
CA ASN A 59 -4.04 4.49 4.46
C ASN A 59 -3.57 5.45 3.36
N SER A 60 -2.36 5.25 2.81
CA SER A 60 -1.78 6.14 1.80
C SER A 60 -0.64 5.47 1.04
N GLN A 61 -0.94 4.44 0.26
CA GLN A 61 0.01 3.81 -0.65
C GLN A 61 0.30 4.75 -1.82
N SER A 62 1.58 5.03 -2.08
CA SER A 62 2.00 5.82 -3.24
C SER A 62 2.19 4.94 -4.47
N ALA A 63 1.65 5.37 -5.61
CA ALA A 63 1.95 4.78 -6.91
C ALA A 63 2.08 5.88 -7.96
N ASN A 64 2.78 5.59 -9.07
CA ASN A 64 2.84 6.50 -10.21
C ASN A 64 2.59 5.78 -11.53
N PHE A 65 2.18 6.56 -12.52
CA PHE A 65 1.96 6.12 -13.89
C PHE A 65 2.21 7.25 -14.89
N LEU A 66 2.52 6.87 -16.13
CA LEU A 66 2.74 7.79 -17.25
C LEU A 66 1.52 7.80 -18.17
N ILE A 67 1.15 8.99 -18.66
CA ILE A 67 0.15 9.20 -19.71
C ILE A 67 0.58 10.32 -20.66
N ASP A 68 0.02 10.33 -21.88
CA ASP A 68 0.34 11.29 -22.93
C ASP A 68 -0.55 12.54 -22.94
N ARG A 69 -1.46 12.65 -21.98
CA ARG A 69 -2.33 13.83 -21.83
C ARG A 69 -2.21 14.43 -20.43
N LYS A 70 -2.41 15.74 -20.34
CA LYS A 70 -2.45 16.46 -19.07
C LYS A 70 -3.79 16.24 -18.37
N ILE A 71 -3.77 16.01 -17.07
CA ILE A 71 -4.96 16.04 -16.21
C ILE A 71 -5.13 17.48 -15.76
N GLU A 72 -6.10 18.18 -16.36
CA GLU A 72 -6.33 19.61 -16.10
C GLU A 72 -7.05 19.80 -14.77
N ASP A 73 -8.13 19.06 -14.55
CA ASP A 73 -8.93 19.15 -13.33
C ASP A 73 -8.73 17.91 -12.44
N LYS A 74 -7.99 18.14 -11.36
CA LYS A 74 -7.72 17.15 -10.33
C LYS A 74 -8.99 16.67 -9.63
N LYS A 75 -9.94 17.55 -9.34
CA LYS A 75 -11.19 17.22 -8.64
C LYS A 75 -12.06 16.30 -9.49
N THR A 76 -12.26 16.65 -10.73
CA THR A 76 -13.01 15.83 -11.69
C THR A 76 -12.33 14.48 -11.90
N PHE A 77 -10.99 14.45 -12.02
CA PHE A 77 -10.25 13.17 -12.13
C PHE A 77 -10.49 12.27 -10.90
N LEU A 78 -10.35 12.82 -9.68
CA LEU A 78 -10.55 12.06 -8.44
C LEU A 78 -11.97 11.55 -8.30
N ASN A 79 -12.96 12.36 -8.60
CA ASN A 79 -14.37 11.96 -8.57
C ASN A 79 -14.65 10.82 -9.55
N SER A 80 -14.16 10.95 -10.79
CA SER A 80 -14.36 9.96 -11.84
C SER A 80 -13.70 8.62 -11.50
N ILE A 81 -12.43 8.62 -11.13
CA ILE A 81 -11.75 7.36 -10.82
C ILE A 81 -12.34 6.67 -9.59
N ASN A 82 -12.70 7.44 -8.55
CA ASN A 82 -13.31 6.89 -7.34
C ASN A 82 -14.73 6.36 -7.59
N PHE A 83 -15.47 6.91 -8.53
CA PHE A 83 -16.74 6.33 -8.98
C PHE A 83 -16.54 4.90 -9.52
N PHE A 84 -15.51 4.67 -10.34
CA PHE A 84 -15.18 3.33 -10.84
C PHE A 84 -14.64 2.37 -9.78
N LEU A 85 -14.05 2.91 -8.69
CA LEU A 85 -13.43 2.14 -7.62
C LEU A 85 -14.36 1.82 -6.46
N LYS A 86 -15.51 2.52 -6.33
CA LYS A 86 -16.42 2.48 -5.17
C LYS A 86 -16.73 1.08 -4.65
N LYS A 87 -16.95 0.10 -5.54
CA LYS A 87 -17.31 -1.28 -5.15
C LYS A 87 -16.14 -2.15 -4.69
N TYR A 88 -14.90 -1.66 -4.76
CA TYR A 88 -13.70 -2.45 -4.49
C TYR A 88 -13.03 -2.12 -3.17
N SER A 89 -13.61 -1.24 -2.37
CA SER A 89 -12.97 -0.74 -1.13
C SER A 89 -11.57 -0.16 -1.38
N VAL A 90 -11.40 0.54 -2.50
CA VAL A 90 -10.19 1.24 -2.92
C VAL A 90 -10.56 2.68 -3.25
N SER A 91 -9.77 3.63 -2.79
CA SER A 91 -9.95 5.05 -3.06
C SER A 91 -8.63 5.73 -3.43
N VAL A 92 -8.66 6.56 -4.45
CA VAL A 92 -7.55 7.48 -4.77
C VAL A 92 -7.80 8.79 -4.01
N ILE A 93 -6.97 9.06 -2.99
CA ILE A 93 -7.12 10.23 -2.10
C ILE A 93 -6.48 11.49 -2.65
N ASP A 94 -5.43 11.35 -3.44
CA ASP A 94 -4.73 12.50 -4.03
C ASP A 94 -4.07 12.13 -5.36
N ILE A 95 -3.87 13.15 -6.22
CA ILE A 95 -3.09 13.04 -7.46
C ILE A 95 -2.20 14.26 -7.61
N ARG A 96 -0.93 14.05 -8.00
CA ARG A 96 0.08 15.10 -8.19
C ARG A 96 0.89 14.85 -9.44
N LYS A 97 1.04 15.86 -10.28
CA LYS A 97 2.02 15.85 -11.37
C LYS A 97 3.44 15.79 -10.78
N LYS A 98 4.29 14.96 -11.35
CA LYS A 98 5.70 14.76 -10.96
C LYS A 98 6.63 14.99 -12.16
N LYS A 99 7.94 15.06 -11.89
CA LYS A 99 8.97 15.00 -12.94
C LYS A 99 8.88 13.66 -13.67
N LEU A 100 9.24 13.63 -14.94
CA LEU A 100 9.14 12.40 -15.75
C LEU A 100 9.94 11.22 -15.17
N ASN A 101 11.08 11.49 -14.56
CA ASN A 101 11.95 10.49 -13.93
C ASN A 101 11.53 10.06 -12.53
N PHE A 102 10.44 10.62 -11.96
CA PHE A 102 9.94 10.21 -10.64
C PHE A 102 9.49 8.74 -10.67
N HIS A 103 9.93 8.00 -9.64
CA HIS A 103 9.64 6.58 -9.49
C HIS A 103 9.20 6.26 -8.07
N SER A 104 7.90 5.97 -7.85
CA SER A 104 7.32 5.78 -6.51
C SER A 104 8.09 4.80 -5.62
N ARG A 105 8.72 3.77 -6.18
CA ARG A 105 9.47 2.77 -5.42
C ARG A 105 10.83 3.28 -4.95
N TYR A 106 11.58 3.96 -5.82
CA TYR A 106 12.96 4.36 -5.55
C TYR A 106 13.03 5.71 -4.85
N ASP A 107 12.10 6.62 -5.13
CA ASP A 107 12.02 7.93 -4.50
C ASP A 107 11.23 7.93 -3.18
N ALA A 108 10.79 6.76 -2.71
CA ALA A 108 10.12 6.62 -1.43
C ALA A 108 11.09 6.89 -0.28
N LYS A 109 10.88 7.98 0.45
CA LYS A 109 11.70 8.37 1.60
C LYS A 109 11.37 7.59 2.87
N ARG A 110 10.09 7.18 3.05
CA ARG A 110 9.62 6.44 4.24
C ARG A 110 8.59 5.42 3.84
N ARG A 111 8.55 4.30 4.56
CA ARG A 111 7.47 3.32 4.58
C ARG A 111 7.12 3.07 6.03
N ILE A 112 5.85 3.34 6.37
CA ILE A 112 5.36 3.21 7.73
C ILE A 112 4.43 2.01 7.76
N TYR A 113 4.68 1.08 8.67
CA TYR A 113 3.85 -0.09 8.92
C TYR A 113 3.29 -0.03 10.32
N ILE A 114 1.99 -0.23 10.46
CA ILE A 114 1.28 -0.19 11.74
C ILE A 114 0.65 -1.56 11.97
N TYR A 115 1.09 -2.24 13.02
CA TYR A 115 0.47 -3.46 13.52
C TYR A 115 -0.45 -3.11 14.67
N LYS A 116 -1.76 -3.16 14.44
CA LYS A 116 -2.75 -2.93 15.48
C LYS A 116 -3.00 -4.21 16.24
N ILE A 117 -2.65 -4.21 17.53
CA ILE A 117 -2.88 -5.32 18.45
C ILE A 117 -4.00 -4.93 19.43
N ILE A 118 -4.96 -5.83 19.61
CA ILE A 118 -5.99 -5.71 20.64
C ILE A 118 -5.79 -6.86 21.61
N ASN A 119 -5.43 -6.52 22.86
CA ASN A 119 -5.19 -7.50 23.92
C ASN A 119 -6.41 -7.59 24.83
N ARG A 120 -7.27 -8.56 24.59
CA ARG A 120 -8.45 -8.87 25.39
C ARG A 120 -8.95 -10.29 25.14
N HIS A 121 -9.80 -10.81 26.03
CA HIS A 121 -10.34 -12.17 25.92
C HIS A 121 -11.47 -12.30 24.86
N SER A 122 -12.35 -11.28 24.79
CA SER A 122 -13.49 -11.31 23.85
C SER A 122 -13.04 -11.13 22.40
N SER A 123 -13.77 -11.76 21.47
CA SER A 123 -13.53 -11.67 20.02
C SER A 123 -13.65 -10.24 19.47
N LEU A 124 -13.11 -10.03 18.27
CA LEU A 124 -13.20 -8.76 17.56
C LEU A 124 -14.46 -8.72 16.71
N ALA A 125 -15.27 -7.68 16.87
CA ALA A 125 -16.39 -7.37 15.98
C ALA A 125 -16.00 -6.25 14.99
N LEU A 126 -15.84 -5.02 15.48
CA LEU A 126 -15.53 -3.85 14.63
C LEU A 126 -14.13 -3.87 14.03
N ASN A 127 -13.16 -4.52 14.70
CA ASN A 127 -11.78 -4.60 14.24
C ASN A 127 -11.42 -5.94 13.62
N LYS A 128 -12.40 -6.75 13.23
CA LYS A 128 -12.18 -7.98 12.47
C LYS A 128 -11.40 -7.64 11.19
N ASN A 129 -10.36 -8.41 10.90
CA ASN A 129 -9.42 -8.19 9.78
C ASN A 129 -8.61 -6.88 9.83
N ARG A 130 -8.73 -6.07 10.89
CA ARG A 130 -8.02 -4.78 11.04
C ARG A 130 -7.09 -4.74 12.25
N ALA A 131 -7.13 -5.76 13.09
CA ALA A 131 -6.27 -5.87 14.25
C ALA A 131 -5.98 -7.33 14.58
N TRP A 132 -4.81 -7.57 15.15
CA TRP A 132 -4.45 -8.86 15.68
C TRP A 132 -4.98 -9.01 17.11
N LEU A 133 -5.85 -9.99 17.34
CA LEU A 133 -6.36 -10.32 18.68
C LEU A 133 -5.37 -11.22 19.40
N ILE A 134 -4.86 -10.78 20.54
CA ILE A 134 -4.06 -11.60 21.45
C ILE A 134 -4.84 -11.75 22.74
N LYS A 135 -5.26 -12.99 23.05
CA LYS A 135 -6.04 -13.29 24.27
C LYS A 135 -5.18 -13.38 25.53
N LYS A 136 -3.94 -13.88 25.40
CA LYS A 136 -2.97 -13.94 26.49
C LYS A 136 -2.58 -12.53 26.90
N LYS A 137 -2.56 -12.24 28.21
CA LYS A 137 -2.13 -10.93 28.73
C LYS A 137 -0.70 -10.63 28.27
N LEU A 138 -0.50 -9.48 27.66
CA LEU A 138 0.79 -8.98 27.21
C LEU A 138 1.43 -8.10 28.28
N ASP A 139 2.73 -8.27 28.48
CA ASP A 139 3.54 -7.34 29.25
C ASP A 139 4.02 -6.20 28.33
N ILE A 140 3.39 -5.05 28.46
CA ILE A 140 3.70 -3.87 27.63
C ILE A 140 5.11 -3.35 27.88
N ASN A 141 5.64 -3.51 29.11
CA ASN A 141 6.99 -3.05 29.44
C ASN A 141 8.05 -3.92 28.75
N LEU A 142 7.85 -5.24 28.72
CA LEU A 142 8.72 -6.14 27.96
C LEU A 142 8.64 -5.87 26.46
N LEU A 143 7.44 -5.62 25.90
CA LEU A 143 7.28 -5.25 24.47
C LEU A 143 8.03 -3.95 24.16
N LYS A 144 7.92 -2.92 25.01
CA LYS A 144 8.67 -1.65 24.83
C LYS A 144 10.17 -1.86 24.90
N LYS A 145 10.67 -2.70 25.84
CA LYS A 145 12.09 -3.03 25.93
C LYS A 145 12.57 -3.75 24.66
N GLY A 146 11.83 -4.74 24.18
CA GLY A 146 12.13 -5.44 22.92
C GLY A 146 12.12 -4.51 21.70
N ALA A 147 11.14 -3.60 21.60
CA ALA A 147 11.07 -2.63 20.51
C ALA A 147 12.31 -1.72 20.47
N LYS A 148 12.78 -1.23 21.62
CA LYS A 148 14.00 -0.41 21.72
C LYS A 148 15.25 -1.11 21.21
N ILE A 149 15.37 -2.43 21.36
CA ILE A 149 16.50 -3.20 20.84
C ILE A 149 16.48 -3.22 19.29
N LEU A 150 15.30 -3.14 18.69
CA LEU A 150 15.10 -3.16 17.25
C LEU A 150 15.15 -1.75 16.62
N GLU A 151 15.20 -0.69 17.42
CA GLU A 151 15.32 0.69 16.91
C GLU A 151 16.74 0.97 16.43
N GLY A 152 16.87 1.69 15.30
CA GLY A 152 18.14 2.12 14.78
C GLY A 152 18.61 1.31 13.58
N LYS A 153 19.89 1.41 13.26
CA LYS A 153 20.49 0.74 12.11
C LYS A 153 21.12 -0.59 12.56
N HIS A 154 20.50 -1.68 12.16
CA HIS A 154 20.92 -3.04 12.53
C HIS A 154 21.00 -3.96 11.32
N ASP A 155 21.68 -5.09 11.48
CA ASP A 155 21.56 -6.23 10.57
C ASP A 155 20.32 -7.06 10.92
N TYR A 156 19.35 -7.07 10.01
CA TYR A 156 18.11 -7.83 10.16
C TYR A 156 18.10 -9.14 9.34
N SER A 157 19.28 -9.76 9.09
CA SER A 157 19.39 -11.00 8.32
C SER A 157 18.47 -12.09 8.86
N THR A 158 18.38 -12.27 10.17
CA THR A 158 17.53 -13.26 10.85
C THR A 158 16.03 -13.08 10.55
N PHE A 159 15.61 -11.84 10.25
CA PHE A 159 14.20 -11.51 9.94
C PHE A 159 13.88 -11.55 8.44
N ARG A 160 14.85 -11.91 7.60
CA ARG A 160 14.65 -11.99 6.15
C ARG A 160 14.04 -13.33 5.75
N SER A 161 13.09 -13.28 4.82
CA SER A 161 12.66 -14.49 4.13
C SER A 161 13.77 -14.98 3.20
N SER A 162 13.85 -16.30 2.96
CA SER A 162 14.81 -16.93 2.03
C SER A 162 14.72 -16.38 0.60
N SER A 163 13.53 -15.94 0.19
CA SER A 163 13.27 -15.35 -1.13
C SER A 163 13.42 -13.82 -1.18
N CYS A 164 13.99 -13.19 -0.15
CA CYS A 164 14.12 -11.74 -0.08
C CYS A 164 15.15 -11.20 -1.09
N SER A 165 14.69 -10.41 -2.06
CA SER A 165 15.52 -9.77 -3.09
C SER A 165 16.16 -8.43 -2.67
N ALA A 166 16.09 -8.04 -1.40
CA ALA A 166 16.71 -6.81 -0.92
C ALA A 166 18.25 -6.91 -0.98
N LYS A 167 18.90 -5.86 -1.49
CA LYS A 167 20.36 -5.83 -1.67
C LYS A 167 21.17 -5.90 -0.35
N SER A 168 20.59 -5.37 0.74
CA SER A 168 21.23 -5.36 2.05
C SER A 168 20.27 -5.74 3.17
N PRO A 169 20.72 -6.52 4.18
CA PRO A 169 19.95 -6.79 5.40
C PRO A 169 20.00 -5.62 6.39
N ILE A 170 20.95 -4.71 6.23
CA ILE A 170 21.09 -3.55 7.11
C ILE A 170 19.97 -2.54 6.80
N LYS A 171 19.24 -2.16 7.83
CA LYS A 171 18.12 -1.22 7.78
C LYS A 171 18.24 -0.19 8.88
#